data_6a6cacb3fc785ef591bd30ed03003526
#
_entry.id   6a6cacb3fc785ef591bd30ed03003526
#
_cell.length_a   1.000
_cell.length_b   1.000
_cell.length_c   1.000
_cell.angle_alpha   90.00
_cell.angle_beta   90.00
_cell.angle_gamma   90.00
#
_symmetry.space_group_name_H-M   'P 1'
#
loop_
_entity.id
_entity.type
_entity.pdbx_description
1 polymer ?
#
loop_
_entity_poly.entity_id
_entity_poly.type
_entity_poly.pdbx_seq_one_letter_code
_entity_poly.pdbx_strand_id
1 'polypeptide(L)'
;MPTLLQGLRHIHLRKRKHHKNMKKYPNKDPKIKRLDDSMLIIGSLAPMFTLPQIIHIFTTKNVSGLAWPTYLLIALTNMAWIAYGIVHKDRQIISANVLFLSANSIILTSIFIY
;
A
#
# COMPACT_ATOMS: atom_id res chain seq x y z
N MET A 1 8.71 16.52 -41.13
CA MET A 1 7.93 16.36 -39.89
C MET A 1 7.85 14.89 -39.52
N PRO A 2 8.12 14.55 -38.27
CA PRO A 2 7.89 13.17 -37.85
C PRO A 2 6.41 12.84 -37.92
N THR A 3 6.10 11.64 -38.43
CA THR A 3 4.74 11.14 -38.43
C THR A 3 4.29 10.82 -37.01
N LEU A 4 2.98 10.68 -36.79
CA LEU A 4 2.43 10.26 -35.49
C LEU A 4 3.07 8.94 -35.03
N LEU A 5 3.26 7.98 -35.94
CA LEU A 5 3.90 6.69 -35.65
C LEU A 5 5.36 6.87 -35.16
N GLN A 6 6.10 7.79 -35.79
CA GLN A 6 7.47 8.08 -35.35
C GLN A 6 7.50 8.71 -33.97
N GLY A 7 6.56 9.60 -33.64
CA GLY A 7 6.42 10.19 -32.32
C GLY A 7 6.07 9.15 -31.26
N LEU A 8 5.12 8.26 -31.56
CA LEU A 8 4.73 7.19 -30.62
C LEU A 8 5.88 6.21 -30.40
N ARG A 9 6.63 5.87 -31.45
CA ARG A 9 7.83 5.00 -31.33
C ARG A 9 8.88 5.65 -30.46
N HIS A 10 9.10 6.96 -30.59
CA HIS A 10 10.07 7.69 -29.78
C HIS A 10 9.66 7.67 -28.30
N ILE A 11 8.41 7.90 -27.99
CA ILE A 11 7.88 7.86 -26.60
C ILE A 11 8.06 6.45 -26.02
N HIS A 12 7.75 5.42 -26.81
CA HIS A 12 7.89 4.02 -26.38
C HIS A 12 9.35 3.67 -26.04
N LEU A 13 10.29 4.07 -26.89
CA LEU A 13 11.71 3.84 -26.67
C LEU A 13 12.21 4.57 -25.42
N ARG A 14 11.73 5.80 -25.19
CA ARG A 14 12.07 6.58 -24.02
C ARG A 14 11.57 5.93 -22.73
N LYS A 15 10.35 5.43 -22.71
CA LYS A 15 9.79 4.69 -21.57
C LYS A 15 10.60 3.42 -21.29
N ARG A 16 10.96 2.69 -22.33
CA ARG A 16 11.76 1.46 -22.21
C ARG A 16 13.13 1.74 -21.62
N LYS A 17 13.79 2.82 -22.06
CA LYS A 17 15.09 3.24 -21.52
C LYS A 17 14.97 3.64 -20.05
N HIS A 18 13.94 4.42 -19.70
CA HIS A 18 13.67 4.82 -18.33
C HIS A 18 13.45 3.60 -17.42
N HIS A 19 12.68 2.61 -17.89
CA HIS A 19 12.43 1.39 -17.13
C HIS A 19 13.73 0.61 -16.86
N LYS A 20 14.66 0.56 -17.83
CA LYS A 20 15.96 -0.09 -17.66
C LYS A 20 16.83 0.59 -16.60
N ASN A 21 16.67 1.91 -16.44
CA ASN A 21 17.45 2.69 -15.48
C ASN A 21 16.87 2.66 -14.06
N MET A 22 15.66 2.15 -13.89
CA MET A 22 15.04 2.04 -12.57
C MET A 22 15.68 0.92 -11.77
N LYS A 23 15.80 1.15 -10.46
CA LYS A 23 16.33 0.14 -9.54
C LYS A 23 15.29 -0.95 -9.34
N LYS A 24 15.72 -2.21 -9.48
CA LYS A 24 14.86 -3.36 -9.26
C LYS A 24 14.68 -3.61 -7.76
N TYR A 25 13.54 -4.19 -7.41
CA TYR A 25 13.28 -4.67 -6.07
C TYR A 25 13.10 -6.19 -6.09
N PRO A 26 13.77 -6.99 -5.21
CA PRO A 26 14.79 -6.57 -4.25
C PRO A 26 16.10 -6.19 -4.95
N ASN A 27 16.85 -5.22 -4.40
CA ASN A 27 18.09 -4.74 -4.99
C ASN A 27 19.31 -5.27 -4.22
N LYS A 28 20.38 -5.61 -4.95
CA LYS A 28 21.61 -6.15 -4.35
C LYS A 28 22.56 -5.08 -3.82
N ASP A 29 22.38 -3.82 -4.24
CA ASP A 29 23.19 -2.70 -3.75
C ASP A 29 22.92 -2.51 -2.24
N PRO A 30 23.96 -2.53 -1.37
CA PRO A 30 23.75 -2.39 0.07
C PRO A 30 23.01 -1.11 0.47
N LYS A 31 23.22 -0.01 -0.24
CA LYS A 31 22.51 1.24 0.05
C LYS A 31 21.03 1.15 -0.29
N ILE A 32 20.71 0.56 -1.44
CA ILE A 32 19.32 0.38 -1.88
C ILE A 32 18.62 -0.65 -1.01
N LYS A 33 19.30 -1.74 -0.66
CA LYS A 33 18.77 -2.76 0.23
C LYS A 33 18.42 -2.18 1.60
N ARG A 34 19.30 -1.32 2.13
CA ARG A 34 19.07 -0.65 3.42
C ARG A 34 17.86 0.28 3.35
N LEU A 35 17.71 1.00 2.24
CA LEU A 35 16.53 1.84 2.00
C LEU A 35 15.26 0.98 1.95
N ASP A 36 15.28 -0.11 1.20
CA ASP A 36 14.14 -1.02 1.07
C ASP A 36 13.74 -1.60 2.43
N ASP A 37 14.70 -2.05 3.24
CA ASP A 37 14.44 -2.59 4.57
C ASP A 37 13.88 -1.52 5.50
N SER A 38 14.40 -0.29 5.41
CA SER A 38 13.88 0.84 6.18
C SER A 38 12.44 1.16 5.80
N MET A 39 12.12 1.16 4.51
CA MET A 39 10.76 1.43 4.04
C MET A 39 9.80 0.31 4.43
N LEU A 40 10.26 -0.94 4.45
CA LEU A 40 9.46 -2.06 4.94
C LEU A 40 9.08 -1.86 6.41
N ILE A 41 10.02 -1.44 7.23
CA ILE A 41 9.78 -1.16 8.65
C ILE A 41 8.81 0.03 8.81
N ILE A 42 9.08 1.14 8.13
CA ILE A 42 8.25 2.34 8.21
C ILE A 42 6.82 2.05 7.73
N GLY A 43 6.69 1.37 6.59
CA GLY A 43 5.39 1.01 6.05
C GLY A 43 4.60 0.07 6.95
N SER A 44 5.28 -0.81 7.70
CA SER A 44 4.64 -1.70 8.66
C SER A 44 4.27 -0.99 9.95
N LEU A 45 5.00 0.07 10.33
CA LEU A 45 4.68 0.85 11.52
C LEU A 45 3.41 1.70 11.35
N ALA A 46 3.18 2.22 10.15
CA ALA A 46 2.03 3.09 9.90
C ALA A 46 0.68 2.42 10.27
N PRO A 47 0.40 1.16 9.89
CA PRO A 47 -0.82 0.48 10.35
C PRO A 47 -0.89 0.30 11.87
N MET A 48 0.27 0.17 12.53
CA MET A 48 0.31 0.01 13.98
C MET A 48 -0.20 1.24 14.72
N PHE A 49 -0.19 2.41 14.08
CA PHE A 49 -0.72 3.64 14.65
C PHE A 49 -2.25 3.62 14.77
N THR A 50 -2.93 2.67 14.12
CA THR A 50 -4.36 2.47 14.32
C THR A 50 -4.69 1.67 15.58
N LEU A 51 -3.68 1.01 16.21
CA LEU A 51 -3.90 0.24 17.41
C LEU A 51 -4.49 1.04 18.57
N PRO A 52 -4.02 2.27 18.86
CA PRO A 52 -4.66 3.08 19.90
C PRO A 52 -6.14 3.29 19.66
N GLN A 53 -6.56 3.50 18.40
CA GLN A 53 -7.96 3.66 18.06
C GLN A 53 -8.75 2.38 18.32
N ILE A 54 -8.19 1.23 17.95
CA ILE A 54 -8.82 -0.08 18.17
C ILE A 54 -8.98 -0.33 19.66
N ILE A 55 -7.95 -0.08 20.45
CA ILE A 55 -7.99 -0.21 21.91
C ILE A 55 -9.07 0.69 22.50
N HIS A 56 -9.13 1.94 22.05
CA HIS A 56 -10.15 2.89 22.50
C HIS A 56 -11.57 2.39 22.21
N ILE A 57 -11.80 1.86 21.00
CA ILE A 57 -13.11 1.31 20.62
C ILE A 57 -13.52 0.17 21.54
N PHE A 58 -12.64 -0.80 21.78
CA PHE A 58 -12.96 -1.96 22.60
C PHE A 58 -13.04 -1.63 24.09
N THR A 59 -12.34 -0.61 24.52
CA THR A 59 -12.40 -0.16 25.92
C THR A 59 -13.69 0.63 26.21
N THR A 60 -14.04 1.56 25.33
CA THR A 60 -15.21 2.45 25.53
C THR A 60 -16.47 1.91 24.89
N LYS A 61 -16.35 0.96 23.95
CA LYS A 61 -17.45 0.43 23.13
C LYS A 61 -18.20 1.53 22.40
N ASN A 62 -17.51 2.61 22.06
CA ASN A 62 -18.08 3.78 21.41
C ASN A 62 -17.54 3.89 19.99
N VAL A 63 -18.42 3.70 18.99
CA VAL A 63 -18.09 3.82 17.58
C VAL A 63 -18.74 5.04 16.94
N SER A 64 -19.26 5.98 17.75
CA SER A 64 -19.82 7.21 17.23
C SER A 64 -18.75 8.01 16.49
N GLY A 65 -19.13 8.61 15.37
CA GLY A 65 -18.19 9.32 14.52
C GLY A 65 -17.48 8.46 13.51
N LEU A 66 -17.61 7.13 13.56
CA LEU A 66 -17.00 6.22 12.58
C LEU A 66 -18.02 5.87 11.53
N ALA A 67 -17.66 6.12 10.27
CA ALA A 67 -18.54 5.84 9.12
C ALA A 67 -18.16 4.49 8.50
N TRP A 68 -19.03 3.50 8.59
CA TRP A 68 -18.75 2.17 8.06
C TRP A 68 -18.46 2.15 6.54
N PRO A 69 -19.11 2.98 5.68
CA PRO A 69 -18.77 2.98 4.27
C PRO A 69 -17.32 3.39 4.02
N THR A 70 -16.78 4.31 4.82
CA THR A 70 -15.38 4.74 4.71
C THR A 70 -14.43 3.57 4.95
N TYR A 71 -14.64 2.83 6.04
CA TYR A 71 -13.77 1.70 6.38
C TYR A 71 -13.91 0.54 5.40
N LEU A 72 -15.10 0.33 4.85
CA LEU A 72 -15.31 -0.65 3.79
C LEU A 72 -14.52 -0.29 2.55
N LEU A 73 -14.60 0.97 2.10
CA LEU A 73 -13.86 1.43 0.92
C LEU A 73 -12.35 1.36 1.13
N ILE A 74 -11.87 1.72 2.32
CA ILE A 74 -10.45 1.61 2.65
C ILE A 74 -10.01 0.14 2.61
N ALA A 75 -10.81 -0.77 3.15
CA ALA A 75 -10.50 -2.21 3.12
C ALA A 75 -10.41 -2.73 1.69
N LEU A 76 -11.35 -2.34 0.83
CA LEU A 76 -11.33 -2.73 -0.59
C LEU A 76 -10.09 -2.17 -1.29
N THR A 77 -9.70 -0.94 -0.99
CA THR A 77 -8.49 -0.32 -1.51
C THR A 77 -7.24 -1.08 -1.07
N ASN A 78 -7.19 -1.51 0.20
CA ASN A 78 -6.09 -2.32 0.71
C ASN A 78 -5.98 -3.65 -0.03
N MET A 79 -7.11 -4.28 -0.33
CA MET A 79 -7.12 -5.54 -1.10
C MET A 79 -6.58 -5.33 -2.52
N ALA A 80 -6.95 -4.23 -3.16
CA ALA A 80 -6.43 -3.88 -4.49
C ALA A 80 -4.92 -3.68 -4.46
N TRP A 81 -4.40 -2.98 -3.44
CA TRP A 81 -2.96 -2.78 -3.29
C TRP A 81 -2.21 -4.07 -2.99
N ILE A 82 -2.81 -4.98 -2.23
CA ILE A 82 -2.22 -6.31 -1.97
C ILE A 82 -2.07 -7.08 -3.28
N ALA A 83 -3.11 -7.11 -4.11
CA ALA A 83 -3.06 -7.76 -5.42
C ALA A 83 -1.96 -7.14 -6.30
N TYR A 84 -1.89 -5.81 -6.34
CA TYR A 84 -0.85 -5.09 -7.07
C TYR A 84 0.55 -5.47 -6.56
N GLY A 85 0.73 -5.50 -5.24
CA GLY A 85 2.01 -5.86 -4.61
C GLY A 85 2.43 -7.29 -4.92
N ILE A 86 1.48 -8.24 -4.95
CA ILE A 86 1.75 -9.64 -5.29
C ILE A 86 2.25 -9.74 -6.74
N VAL A 87 1.58 -9.07 -7.66
CA VAL A 87 1.97 -9.07 -9.09
C VAL A 87 3.37 -8.50 -9.27
N HIS A 88 3.70 -7.44 -8.56
CA HIS A 88 5.01 -6.77 -8.67
C HIS A 88 6.04 -7.28 -7.67
N LYS A 89 5.69 -8.27 -6.85
CA LYS A 89 6.56 -8.88 -5.83
C LYS A 89 7.16 -7.82 -4.89
N ASP A 90 6.34 -6.86 -4.48
CA ASP A 90 6.74 -5.77 -3.60
C ASP A 90 6.30 -6.07 -2.17
N ARG A 91 7.27 -6.51 -1.34
CA ARG A 91 7.01 -6.88 0.07
C ARG A 91 6.48 -5.71 0.89
N GLN A 92 6.93 -4.49 0.59
CA GLN A 92 6.53 -3.29 1.34
C GLN A 92 5.05 -3.02 1.18
N ILE A 93 4.57 -3.06 -0.06
CA ILE A 93 3.16 -2.84 -0.37
C ILE A 93 2.30 -3.95 0.25
N ILE A 94 2.72 -5.21 0.10
CA ILE A 94 1.98 -6.35 0.64
C ILE A 94 1.90 -6.25 2.16
N SER A 95 3.03 -6.08 2.83
CA SER A 95 3.11 -6.05 4.29
C SER A 95 2.27 -4.91 4.88
N ALA A 96 2.43 -3.69 4.38
CA ALA A 96 1.70 -2.53 4.87
C ALA A 96 0.19 -2.71 4.69
N ASN A 97 -0.23 -3.16 3.51
CA ASN A 97 -1.66 -3.26 3.21
C ASN A 97 -2.34 -4.45 3.89
N VAL A 98 -1.62 -5.56 4.13
CA VAL A 98 -2.15 -6.66 4.93
C VAL A 98 -2.43 -6.18 6.36
N LEU A 99 -1.52 -5.41 6.95
CA LEU A 99 -1.70 -4.87 8.29
C LEU A 99 -2.83 -3.84 8.33
N PHE A 100 -2.90 -2.95 7.33
CA PHE A 100 -4.01 -2.00 7.22
C PHE A 100 -5.35 -2.70 7.03
N LEU A 101 -5.40 -3.71 6.17
CA LEU A 101 -6.63 -4.49 5.95
C LEU A 101 -7.09 -5.13 7.24
N SER A 102 -6.17 -5.73 8.00
CA SER A 102 -6.49 -6.34 9.29
C SER A 102 -7.05 -5.32 10.27
N ALA A 103 -6.38 -4.17 10.42
CA ALA A 103 -6.82 -3.11 11.32
C ALA A 103 -8.17 -2.53 10.90
N ASN A 104 -8.35 -2.24 9.63
CA ASN A 104 -9.60 -1.67 9.13
C ASN A 104 -10.76 -2.66 9.20
N SER A 105 -10.49 -3.95 9.04
CA SER A 105 -11.50 -5.00 9.20
C SER A 105 -11.96 -5.10 10.65
N ILE A 106 -11.05 -4.97 11.60
CA ILE A 106 -11.40 -4.97 13.03
C ILE A 106 -12.27 -3.75 13.37
N ILE A 107 -11.92 -2.57 12.88
CA ILE A 107 -12.69 -1.35 13.10
C ILE A 107 -14.08 -1.48 12.46
N LEU A 108 -14.14 -1.95 11.21
CA LEU A 108 -15.41 -2.13 10.50
C LEU A 108 -16.33 -3.09 11.25
N THR A 109 -15.79 -4.22 11.71
CA THR A 109 -16.54 -5.19 12.50
C THR A 109 -17.07 -4.57 13.78
N SER A 110 -16.26 -3.76 14.48
CA SER A 110 -16.64 -3.11 15.72
C SER A 110 -17.80 -2.13 15.53
N ILE A 111 -17.87 -1.46 14.38
CA ILE A 111 -18.99 -0.54 14.07
C ILE A 111 -20.32 -1.28 14.06
N PHE A 112 -20.35 -2.53 13.57
CA PHE A 112 -21.57 -3.32 13.52
C PHE A 112 -21.88 -4.03 14.84
N ILE A 113 -20.89 -4.26 15.69
CA ILE A 113 -21.06 -4.88 17.01
C ILE A 113 -21.50 -3.85 18.04
N TYR A 114 -20.93 -2.69 18.02
CA TYR A 114 -21.16 -1.61 18.97
C TYR A 114 -21.96 -0.49 18.33
#